data_af07ae3a970269ce634cb42fbde288ab
#
_entry.id   af07ae3a970269ce634cb42fbde288ab
#
_cell.length_a   1.000
_cell.length_b   1.000
_cell.length_c   1.000
_cell.angle_alpha   90.00
_cell.angle_beta   90.00
_cell.angle_gamma   90.00
#
_symmetry.space_group_name_H-M   'P 1'
#
loop_
_entity.id
_entity.type
_entity.pdbx_description
1 polymer ?
#
loop_
_entity_poly.entity_id
_entity_poly.type
_entity_poly.pdbx_seq_one_letter_code
_entity_poly.pdbx_strand_id
1 'polypeptide(L)'
;EFDIGFKTLYARGAVRVTRGAQSFQASSLRYNLALQEGELDDVYGVIDLAGEIPSAPVLPAPAEQQPLACPPLLPPVPDWHPHPWSVTAWGGQMIDAAFGDTFLFDGDMRPEAVLGVGLQRRIWRAGPLSLELEADLFSHIAQQQRGGEYNQNTPYADLPSQSFAEGVVGIGARLWVQPWLSFSFLEGISYNSDVSLYEKTFRDNYSKLLNYLGFEVEAAVSPDVSLVGRIHHRSGAFGTFNGVTEGSNAYLLGLRYRW
;
A
#
# COMPACT_ATOMS: atom_id res chain seq x y z
N GLU A 1 -7.60 -5.12 22.30
CA GLU A 1 -8.73 -5.04 21.35
C GLU A 1 -10.02 -5.39 22.07
N PHE A 2 -11.08 -4.64 21.85
CA PHE A 2 -12.37 -4.88 22.48
C PHE A 2 -13.44 -5.00 21.39
N ASP A 3 -14.12 -6.16 21.34
CA ASP A 3 -15.22 -6.42 20.44
C ASP A 3 -16.54 -6.07 21.14
N ILE A 4 -17.16 -4.94 20.71
CA ILE A 4 -18.41 -4.43 21.28
C ILE A 4 -19.58 -5.38 20.97
N GLY A 5 -19.59 -6.04 19.79
CA GLY A 5 -20.67 -6.92 19.37
C GLY A 5 -20.78 -8.19 20.22
N PHE A 6 -19.65 -8.78 20.55
CA PHE A 6 -19.55 -10.01 21.34
C PHE A 6 -19.21 -9.76 22.80
N LYS A 7 -19.06 -8.51 23.24
CA LYS A 7 -18.64 -8.12 24.60
C LYS A 7 -17.37 -8.86 25.07
N THR A 8 -16.43 -9.06 24.16
CA THR A 8 -15.23 -9.83 24.40
C THR A 8 -14.00 -8.92 24.37
N LEU A 9 -13.18 -9.02 25.41
CA LEU A 9 -11.88 -8.33 25.52
C LEU A 9 -10.78 -9.29 25.08
N TYR A 10 -9.94 -8.83 24.15
CA TYR A 10 -8.73 -9.52 23.73
C TYR A 10 -7.50 -8.70 24.12
N ALA A 11 -6.55 -9.32 24.81
CA ALA A 11 -5.25 -8.74 25.06
C ALA A 11 -4.15 -9.74 24.67
N ARG A 12 -3.05 -9.26 24.08
CA ARG A 12 -1.90 -10.07 23.69
C ARG A 12 -0.60 -9.39 24.10
N GLY A 13 0.43 -10.17 24.32
CA GLY A 13 1.74 -9.75 24.79
C GLY A 13 1.88 -10.02 26.29
N ALA A 14 2.58 -9.17 27.03
CA ALA A 14 2.74 -9.29 28.48
C ALA A 14 1.46 -8.85 29.20
N VAL A 15 0.46 -9.72 29.22
CA VAL A 15 -0.84 -9.47 29.88
C VAL A 15 -0.71 -9.75 31.36
N ARG A 16 -1.09 -8.77 32.19
CA ARG A 16 -1.19 -8.97 33.65
C ARG A 16 -2.62 -8.79 34.10
N VAL A 17 -3.15 -9.83 34.76
CA VAL A 17 -4.49 -9.83 35.33
C VAL A 17 -4.37 -9.86 36.84
N THR A 18 -5.02 -8.93 37.54
CA THR A 18 -5.06 -8.89 39.00
C THR A 18 -6.51 -8.93 39.47
N ARG A 19 -6.79 -9.79 40.45
CA ARG A 19 -8.08 -9.87 41.12
C ARG A 19 -7.87 -10.08 42.62
N GLY A 20 -8.08 -9.02 43.42
CA GLY A 20 -7.75 -9.05 44.82
C GLY A 20 -6.27 -9.27 45.06
N ALA A 21 -5.89 -10.26 45.87
CA ALA A 21 -4.51 -10.66 46.13
C ALA A 21 -3.92 -11.55 45.03
N GLN A 22 -4.70 -11.96 44.03
CA GLN A 22 -4.26 -12.82 42.94
C GLN A 22 -3.68 -12.05 41.79
N SER A 23 -2.56 -12.47 41.23
CA SER A 23 -1.93 -11.87 40.07
C SER A 23 -1.44 -12.95 39.12
N PHE A 24 -1.89 -12.85 37.85
CA PHE A 24 -1.51 -13.75 36.76
C PHE A 24 -0.82 -12.96 35.66
N GLN A 25 0.20 -13.54 35.09
CA GLN A 25 0.80 -13.09 33.84
C GLN A 25 0.48 -14.13 32.77
N ALA A 26 0.18 -13.65 31.55
CA ALA A 26 -0.14 -14.51 30.43
C ALA A 26 0.38 -13.90 29.12
N SER A 27 0.54 -14.72 28.09
CA SER A 27 0.86 -14.27 26.75
C SER A 27 -0.37 -13.73 26.04
N SER A 28 -1.54 -14.22 26.37
CA SER A 28 -2.81 -13.69 25.86
C SER A 28 -3.95 -13.85 26.86
N LEU A 29 -4.97 -13.01 26.69
CA LEU A 29 -6.23 -13.05 27.42
C LEU A 29 -7.39 -12.91 26.43
N ARG A 30 -8.37 -13.78 26.55
CA ARG A 30 -9.69 -13.63 25.96
C ARG A 30 -10.71 -13.65 27.08
N TYR A 31 -11.45 -12.55 27.28
CA TYR A 31 -12.41 -12.43 28.38
C TYR A 31 -13.79 -11.98 27.87
N ASN A 32 -14.81 -12.78 28.15
CA ASN A 32 -16.20 -12.43 27.83
C ASN A 32 -16.85 -11.73 29.03
N LEU A 33 -17.14 -10.44 28.85
CA LEU A 33 -17.73 -9.60 29.89
C LEU A 33 -19.18 -9.98 30.26
N ALA A 34 -19.92 -10.60 29.35
CA ALA A 34 -21.30 -11.01 29.60
C ALA A 34 -21.39 -12.30 30.40
N LEU A 35 -20.51 -13.25 30.09
CA LEU A 35 -20.41 -14.55 30.77
C LEU A 35 -19.52 -14.50 32.00
N GLN A 36 -18.71 -13.44 32.14
CA GLN A 36 -17.67 -13.30 33.19
C GLN A 36 -16.65 -14.44 33.20
N GLU A 37 -16.39 -15.02 32.02
CA GLU A 37 -15.46 -16.10 31.80
C GLU A 37 -14.36 -15.67 30.86
N GLY A 38 -13.17 -16.25 31.04
CA GLY A 38 -12.03 -15.95 30.18
C GLY A 38 -11.02 -17.07 30.13
N GLU A 39 -10.23 -17.05 29.06
CA GLU A 39 -9.10 -17.94 28.82
C GLU A 39 -7.83 -17.13 28.85
N LEU A 40 -6.81 -17.68 29.46
CA LEU A 40 -5.45 -17.15 29.52
C LEU A 40 -4.50 -18.20 28.94
N ASP A 41 -3.65 -17.79 28.01
CA ASP A 41 -2.61 -18.66 27.45
C ASP A 41 -1.27 -18.39 28.13
N ASP A 42 -0.46 -19.43 28.31
CA ASP A 42 0.88 -19.40 28.93
C ASP A 42 0.88 -18.68 30.28
N VAL A 43 0.02 -19.17 31.21
CA VAL A 43 -0.22 -18.51 32.48
C VAL A 43 0.90 -18.75 33.46
N TYR A 44 1.41 -17.66 34.03
CA TYR A 44 2.31 -17.64 35.16
C TYR A 44 1.68 -16.84 36.30
N GLY A 45 1.49 -17.43 37.46
CA GLY A 45 0.87 -16.71 38.57
C GLY A 45 0.94 -17.37 39.90
N VAL A 46 0.68 -16.61 40.95
CA VAL A 46 0.51 -17.10 42.32
C VAL A 46 -0.98 -17.05 42.63
N ILE A 47 -1.56 -18.18 42.94
CA ILE A 47 -2.92 -18.29 43.49
C ILE A 47 -2.79 -18.32 44.99
N ASP A 48 -3.24 -17.25 45.65
CA ASP A 48 -3.46 -17.31 47.10
C ASP A 48 -4.83 -17.92 47.35
N LEU A 49 -4.80 -19.21 47.72
CA LEU A 49 -5.98 -19.91 48.15
C LEU A 49 -6.23 -19.54 49.65
N ALA A 50 -6.65 -18.27 49.86
CA ALA A 50 -6.98 -17.80 51.20
C ALA A 50 -8.14 -18.60 51.79
N GLY A 51 -7.81 -19.69 52.43
CA GLY A 51 -8.66 -20.59 53.18
C GLY A 51 -7.79 -21.58 53.89
N GLU A 52 -7.40 -21.26 55.13
CA GLU A 52 -6.78 -22.18 56.11
C GLU A 52 -5.89 -23.31 55.52
N ILE A 53 -4.67 -22.96 55.13
CA ILE A 53 -3.61 -23.92 55.04
C ILE A 53 -3.07 -24.14 56.44
N PRO A 54 -3.14 -25.35 56.99
CA PRO A 54 -2.45 -25.66 58.24
C PRO A 54 -0.98 -25.28 58.07
N SER A 55 -0.41 -24.59 59.06
CA SER A 55 0.99 -24.17 59.04
C SER A 55 1.91 -25.34 58.69
N ALA A 56 2.35 -25.40 57.46
CA ALA A 56 3.40 -26.29 57.03
C ALA A 56 4.71 -25.93 57.76
N PRO A 57 5.55 -26.92 58.12
CA PRO A 57 6.83 -26.65 58.76
C PRO A 57 7.64 -25.69 57.86
N VAL A 58 8.20 -24.67 58.51
CA VAL A 58 9.07 -23.68 57.87
C VAL A 58 10.26 -24.41 57.25
N LEU A 59 10.20 -24.61 55.95
CA LEU A 59 11.37 -25.05 55.18
C LEU A 59 12.37 -23.91 55.18
N PRO A 60 13.68 -24.19 55.32
CA PRO A 60 14.70 -23.15 55.23
C PRO A 60 14.55 -22.38 53.93
N ALA A 61 14.65 -21.05 54.03
CA ALA A 61 14.51 -20.16 52.91
C ALA A 61 15.31 -20.70 51.70
N PRO A 62 14.69 -20.79 50.53
CA PRO A 62 15.43 -21.16 49.32
C PRO A 62 16.54 -20.13 49.11
N ALA A 63 17.77 -20.62 48.88
CA ALA A 63 18.88 -19.76 48.47
C ALA A 63 18.38 -18.80 47.43
N GLU A 64 18.76 -17.53 47.57
CA GLU A 64 18.40 -16.40 46.67
C GLU A 64 18.25 -16.92 45.25
N GLN A 65 17.02 -17.11 44.80
CA GLN A 65 16.76 -17.36 43.39
C GLN A 65 17.16 -16.10 42.66
N GLN A 66 18.24 -16.21 41.90
CA GLN A 66 18.59 -15.11 40.93
C GLN A 66 17.32 -14.73 40.20
N PRO A 67 16.98 -13.45 40.08
CA PRO A 67 15.82 -13.03 39.35
C PRO A 67 15.91 -13.68 37.98
N LEU A 68 14.90 -14.48 37.62
CA LEU A 68 14.77 -15.04 36.28
C LEU A 68 14.86 -13.86 35.33
N ALA A 69 16.01 -13.76 34.63
CA ALA A 69 16.16 -12.75 33.60
C ALA A 69 14.99 -12.94 32.63
N CYS A 70 14.13 -11.93 32.49
CA CYS A 70 13.12 -11.95 31.47
C CYS A 70 13.80 -12.31 30.15
N PRO A 71 13.26 -13.29 29.38
CA PRO A 71 13.80 -13.56 28.06
C PRO A 71 13.91 -12.21 27.32
N PRO A 72 15.01 -11.96 26.60
CA PRO A 72 15.17 -10.70 25.88
C PRO A 72 13.90 -10.45 25.07
N LEU A 73 13.33 -9.24 25.23
CA LEU A 73 12.22 -8.82 24.39
C LEU A 73 12.57 -9.18 22.96
N LEU A 74 11.68 -9.87 22.26
CA LEU A 74 11.85 -10.11 20.84
C LEU A 74 12.21 -8.77 20.21
N PRO A 75 13.22 -8.70 19.34
CA PRO A 75 13.57 -7.45 18.67
C PRO A 75 12.29 -6.86 18.09
N PRO A 76 12.08 -5.55 18.22
CA PRO A 76 10.90 -4.89 17.65
C PRO A 76 10.80 -5.29 16.18
N VAL A 77 9.62 -5.67 15.73
CA VAL A 77 9.37 -5.95 14.30
C VAL A 77 9.86 -4.73 13.52
N PRO A 78 10.78 -4.91 12.57
CA PRO A 78 11.32 -3.79 11.81
C PRO A 78 10.18 -2.97 11.21
N ASP A 79 10.20 -1.65 11.37
CA ASP A 79 9.31 -0.78 10.59
C ASP A 79 9.80 -0.82 9.13
N TRP A 80 9.07 -1.52 8.29
CA TRP A 80 9.38 -1.63 6.86
C TRP A 80 9.22 -0.31 6.12
N HIS A 81 8.69 0.74 6.78
CA HIS A 81 8.41 2.02 6.11
C HIS A 81 8.75 3.21 7.01
N PRO A 82 10.00 3.30 7.51
CA PRO A 82 10.40 4.37 8.42
C PRO A 82 10.46 5.72 7.71
N HIS A 83 10.74 5.72 6.41
CA HIS A 83 11.06 6.92 5.64
C HIS A 83 9.81 7.54 4.99
N PRO A 84 9.64 8.88 5.07
CA PRO A 84 8.49 9.56 4.47
C PRO A 84 8.68 9.91 2.99
N TRP A 85 9.91 9.98 2.51
CA TRP A 85 10.22 10.34 1.13
C TRP A 85 10.59 9.12 0.30
N SER A 86 10.23 9.15 -0.97
CA SER A 86 10.72 8.18 -1.94
C SER A 86 10.90 8.79 -3.32
N VAL A 87 11.85 8.24 -4.07
CA VAL A 87 12.02 8.48 -5.51
C VAL A 87 11.80 7.16 -6.24
N THR A 88 11.14 7.23 -7.39
CA THR A 88 10.90 6.06 -8.25
C THR A 88 11.44 6.34 -9.64
N ALA A 89 12.26 5.43 -10.16
CA ALA A 89 12.61 5.41 -11.57
C ALA A 89 11.59 4.53 -12.30
N TRP A 90 10.95 5.08 -13.31
CA TRP A 90 9.88 4.45 -14.08
C TRP A 90 10.31 4.07 -15.47
N GLY A 91 9.86 2.91 -15.93
CA GLY A 91 9.91 2.49 -17.32
C GLY A 91 8.65 1.73 -17.68
N GLY A 92 8.13 1.95 -18.88
CA GLY A 92 6.89 1.29 -19.29
C GLY A 92 6.53 1.53 -20.74
N GLN A 93 5.32 1.15 -21.06
CA GLN A 93 4.81 1.19 -22.43
C GLN A 93 3.33 1.55 -22.44
N MET A 94 2.96 2.35 -23.42
CA MET A 94 1.56 2.68 -23.68
C MET A 94 0.81 1.45 -24.21
N ILE A 95 -0.49 1.39 -23.89
CA ILE A 95 -1.39 0.30 -24.28
C ILE A 95 -2.64 0.89 -24.95
N ASP A 96 -3.11 0.22 -25.99
CA ASP A 96 -4.39 0.49 -26.62
C ASP A 96 -5.46 -0.41 -26.01
N ALA A 97 -6.07 0.09 -24.95
CA ALA A 97 -7.14 -0.57 -24.21
C ALA A 97 -8.07 0.49 -23.61
N ALA A 98 -9.33 0.15 -23.40
CA ALA A 98 -10.20 0.91 -22.52
C ALA A 98 -9.74 0.78 -21.06
N PHE A 99 -10.03 1.78 -20.22
CA PHE A 99 -9.53 1.80 -18.85
C PHE A 99 -9.86 0.53 -18.06
N GLY A 100 -11.08 0.01 -18.18
CA GLY A 100 -11.49 -1.24 -17.51
C GLY A 100 -10.67 -2.46 -17.96
N ASP A 101 -10.32 -2.51 -19.23
CA ASP A 101 -9.61 -3.65 -19.84
C ASP A 101 -8.14 -3.68 -19.39
N THR A 102 -7.58 -2.54 -18.99
CA THR A 102 -6.20 -2.49 -18.44
C THR A 102 -6.00 -3.35 -17.19
N PHE A 103 -7.04 -3.52 -16.35
CA PHE A 103 -6.98 -4.39 -15.18
C PHE A 103 -7.01 -5.87 -15.51
N LEU A 104 -7.48 -6.21 -16.72
CA LEU A 104 -7.53 -7.58 -17.22
C LEU A 104 -6.33 -7.92 -18.10
N PHE A 105 -5.42 -6.96 -18.30
CA PHE A 105 -4.31 -7.04 -19.24
C PHE A 105 -4.78 -7.35 -20.68
N ASP A 106 -5.98 -6.86 -21.01
CA ASP A 106 -6.58 -6.97 -22.33
C ASP A 106 -6.33 -5.67 -23.10
N GLY A 107 -5.55 -5.77 -24.18
CA GLY A 107 -5.16 -4.66 -25.04
C GLY A 107 -3.78 -4.83 -25.65
N ASP A 108 -3.55 -4.16 -26.76
CA ASP A 108 -2.30 -4.25 -27.52
C ASP A 108 -1.27 -3.23 -27.00
N MET A 109 -0.03 -3.69 -26.79
CA MET A 109 1.10 -2.82 -26.46
C MET A 109 1.43 -1.94 -27.65
N ARG A 110 1.45 -0.62 -27.44
CA ARG A 110 1.79 0.35 -28.47
C ARG A 110 3.29 0.60 -28.54
N PRO A 111 3.84 0.95 -29.71
CA PRO A 111 5.25 1.29 -29.86
C PRO A 111 5.56 2.68 -29.28
N GLU A 112 5.15 2.94 -28.06
CA GLU A 112 5.35 4.18 -27.32
C GLU A 112 5.88 3.86 -25.93
N ALA A 113 7.20 4.08 -25.76
CA ALA A 113 7.85 3.91 -24.46
C ALA A 113 7.57 5.12 -23.55
N VAL A 114 7.41 4.85 -22.27
CA VAL A 114 7.25 5.85 -21.21
C VAL A 114 8.39 5.67 -20.21
N LEU A 115 9.23 6.69 -20.04
CA LEU A 115 10.33 6.70 -19.09
C LEU A 115 10.15 7.88 -18.15
N GLY A 116 10.43 7.72 -16.87
CA GLY A 116 10.22 8.82 -15.95
C GLY A 116 10.87 8.67 -14.59
N VAL A 117 10.66 9.71 -13.80
CA VAL A 117 11.05 9.77 -12.40
C VAL A 117 9.90 10.35 -11.59
N GLY A 118 9.62 9.74 -10.44
CA GLY A 118 8.60 10.19 -9.50
C GLY A 118 9.20 10.53 -8.15
N LEU A 119 8.69 11.57 -7.52
CA LEU A 119 8.96 11.95 -6.14
C LEU A 119 7.68 11.81 -5.33
N GLN A 120 7.74 11.11 -4.23
CA GLN A 120 6.59 10.88 -3.36
C GLN A 120 6.92 11.23 -1.91
N ARG A 121 5.94 11.80 -1.20
CA ARG A 121 6.06 12.13 0.22
C ARG A 121 4.84 11.63 0.96
N ARG A 122 5.03 10.75 1.92
CA ARG A 122 4.00 10.37 2.87
C ARG A 122 3.71 11.53 3.83
N ILE A 123 2.46 12.01 3.82
CA ILE A 123 2.01 13.14 4.64
C ILE A 123 1.21 12.71 5.87
N TRP A 124 0.68 11.49 5.85
CA TRP A 124 -0.09 10.94 6.95
C TRP A 124 -0.02 9.41 6.95
N ARG A 125 -0.11 8.80 8.15
CA ARG A 125 -0.18 7.36 8.33
C ARG A 125 -1.02 7.02 9.56
N ALA A 126 -1.89 6.00 9.44
CA ALA A 126 -2.62 5.37 10.54
C ALA A 126 -2.69 3.86 10.31
N GLY A 127 -1.95 3.12 11.11
CA GLY A 127 -1.84 1.66 10.95
C GLY A 127 -1.36 1.29 9.54
N PRO A 128 -2.15 0.47 8.78
CA PRO A 128 -1.79 0.04 7.45
C PRO A 128 -2.06 1.09 6.36
N LEU A 129 -2.76 2.18 6.69
CA LEU A 129 -3.13 3.22 5.72
C LEU A 129 -2.15 4.38 5.76
N SER A 130 -1.81 4.91 4.58
CA SER A 130 -1.07 6.17 4.43
C SER A 130 -1.66 7.04 3.32
N LEU A 131 -1.45 8.37 3.44
CA LEU A 131 -1.68 9.34 2.39
C LEU A 131 -0.34 9.90 1.94
N GLU A 132 -0.20 10.07 0.63
CA GLU A 132 1.05 10.43 -0.02
C GLU A 132 0.80 11.52 -1.06
N LEU A 133 1.66 12.52 -1.09
CA LEU A 133 1.73 13.48 -2.20
C LEU A 133 2.71 12.93 -3.22
N GLU A 134 2.40 13.10 -4.49
CA GLU A 134 3.23 12.61 -5.59
C GLU A 134 3.39 13.66 -6.68
N ALA A 135 4.58 13.68 -7.27
CA ALA A 135 4.90 14.43 -8.48
C ALA A 135 5.78 13.56 -9.37
N ASP A 136 5.33 13.31 -10.60
CA ASP A 136 6.08 12.55 -11.60
C ASP A 136 6.40 13.42 -12.81
N LEU A 137 7.52 13.09 -13.45
CA LEU A 137 7.92 13.62 -14.75
C LEU A 137 8.23 12.46 -15.68
N PHE A 138 7.51 12.38 -16.79
CA PHE A 138 7.67 11.34 -17.80
C PHE A 138 8.10 11.92 -19.13
N SER A 139 8.79 11.10 -19.91
CA SER A 139 9.07 11.29 -21.33
C SER A 139 8.38 10.19 -22.11
N HIS A 140 7.54 10.57 -23.06
CA HIS A 140 6.88 9.71 -24.02
C HIS A 140 7.69 9.69 -25.31
N ILE A 141 8.00 8.49 -25.80
CA ILE A 141 8.78 8.25 -27.01
C ILE A 141 7.99 7.28 -27.89
N ALA A 142 7.14 7.86 -28.74
CA ALA A 142 6.34 7.11 -29.70
C ALA A 142 7.11 6.93 -31.00
N GLN A 143 7.21 5.70 -31.49
CA GLN A 143 7.70 5.38 -32.81
C GLN A 143 6.59 5.56 -33.84
N GLN A 144 6.97 5.65 -35.11
CA GLN A 144 5.98 5.64 -36.20
C GLN A 144 5.15 4.35 -36.14
N GLN A 145 3.83 4.49 -36.22
CA GLN A 145 2.87 3.40 -36.19
C GLN A 145 2.09 3.41 -37.50
N ARG A 146 1.98 2.27 -38.17
CA ARG A 146 1.16 2.12 -39.37
C ARG A 146 -0.26 1.73 -39.00
N GLY A 147 -1.22 2.25 -39.74
CA GLY A 147 -2.62 1.93 -39.58
C GLY A 147 -2.88 0.41 -39.76
N GLY A 148 -3.68 -0.16 -38.84
CA GLY A 148 -4.05 -1.57 -38.87
C GLY A 148 -3.02 -2.53 -38.24
N GLU A 149 -1.89 -2.07 -37.75
CA GLU A 149 -0.91 -2.92 -37.03
C GLU A 149 -1.34 -3.25 -35.61
N TYR A 150 -2.17 -2.43 -35.01
CA TYR A 150 -2.55 -2.52 -33.58
C TYR A 150 -4.06 -2.40 -33.45
N ASN A 151 -4.65 -3.36 -32.77
CA ASN A 151 -6.05 -3.51 -32.41
C ASN A 151 -7.08 -3.38 -33.56
N GLN A 152 -7.97 -4.36 -33.64
CA GLN A 152 -9.05 -4.43 -34.63
C GLN A 152 -10.09 -3.31 -34.54
N ASN A 153 -10.12 -2.59 -33.39
CA ASN A 153 -11.06 -1.51 -33.12
C ASN A 153 -10.49 -0.12 -33.39
N THR A 154 -9.20 0.01 -33.67
CA THR A 154 -8.58 1.30 -34.01
C THR A 154 -8.77 1.62 -35.48
N PRO A 155 -9.21 2.84 -35.85
CA PRO A 155 -9.28 3.25 -37.24
C PRO A 155 -7.92 3.12 -37.92
N TYR A 156 -7.92 2.75 -39.19
CA TYR A 156 -6.71 2.68 -40.02
C TYR A 156 -6.13 4.08 -40.19
N ALA A 157 -5.26 4.50 -39.30
CA ALA A 157 -4.57 5.78 -39.38
C ALA A 157 -3.08 5.59 -39.06
N ASP A 158 -2.24 6.11 -39.95
CA ASP A 158 -0.80 6.20 -39.72
C ASP A 158 -0.52 7.29 -38.68
N LEU A 159 0.27 6.97 -37.66
CA LEU A 159 0.79 7.94 -36.70
C LEU A 159 2.27 8.15 -36.93
N PRO A 160 2.74 9.38 -37.14
CA PRO A 160 4.17 9.67 -37.15
C PRO A 160 4.78 9.48 -35.76
N SER A 161 6.10 9.36 -35.71
CA SER A 161 6.82 9.38 -34.42
C SER A 161 6.60 10.70 -33.69
N GLN A 162 6.51 10.64 -32.38
CA GLN A 162 6.35 11.80 -31.50
C GLN A 162 7.13 11.62 -30.21
N SER A 163 7.67 12.70 -29.66
CA SER A 163 8.20 12.73 -28.30
C SER A 163 7.67 13.95 -27.58
N PHE A 164 7.22 13.76 -26.34
CA PHE A 164 6.73 14.84 -25.48
C PHE A 164 6.98 14.48 -24.01
N ALA A 165 6.92 15.51 -23.16
CA ALA A 165 6.99 15.32 -21.71
C ALA A 165 5.61 15.38 -21.08
N GLU A 166 5.42 14.64 -20.01
CA GLU A 166 4.24 14.65 -19.15
C GLU A 166 4.65 14.95 -17.72
N GLY A 167 3.96 15.90 -17.08
CA GLY A 167 4.06 16.17 -15.65
C GLY A 167 2.78 15.73 -14.95
N VAL A 168 2.92 15.02 -13.84
CA VAL A 168 1.80 14.57 -13.00
C VAL A 168 1.99 15.10 -11.59
N VAL A 169 0.89 15.55 -10.98
CA VAL A 169 0.83 15.85 -9.54
C VAL A 169 -0.46 15.30 -8.97
N GLY A 170 -0.38 14.68 -7.80
CA GLY A 170 -1.55 14.03 -7.20
C GLY A 170 -1.39 13.70 -5.73
N ILE A 171 -2.45 13.12 -5.20
CA ILE A 171 -2.52 12.56 -3.85
C ILE A 171 -2.86 11.08 -3.96
N GLY A 172 -2.16 10.26 -3.20
CA GLY A 172 -2.37 8.81 -3.15
C GLY A 172 -2.84 8.34 -1.78
N ALA A 173 -3.68 7.32 -1.79
CA ALA A 173 -4.02 6.53 -0.62
C ALA A 173 -3.41 5.13 -0.78
N ARG A 174 -2.56 4.71 0.18
CA ARG A 174 -1.88 3.42 0.15
C ARG A 174 -2.33 2.54 1.31
N LEU A 175 -2.61 1.29 1.00
CA LEU A 175 -2.95 0.23 1.96
C LEU A 175 -1.85 -0.83 1.98
N TRP A 176 -1.17 -0.98 3.11
CA TRP A 176 -0.23 -2.06 3.36
C TRP A 176 -0.97 -3.29 3.88
N VAL A 177 -1.09 -4.32 3.03
CA VAL A 177 -1.73 -5.60 3.39
C VAL A 177 -0.76 -6.55 4.05
N GLN A 178 0.54 -6.38 3.79
CA GLN A 178 1.66 -7.03 4.44
C GLN A 178 2.79 -6.01 4.64
N PRO A 179 3.76 -6.23 5.52
CA PRO A 179 4.90 -5.32 5.65
C PRO A 179 5.65 -5.06 4.34
N TRP A 180 5.62 -6.03 3.42
CA TRP A 180 6.32 -5.97 2.13
C TRP A 180 5.40 -5.73 0.93
N LEU A 181 4.05 -5.75 1.09
CA LEU A 181 3.09 -5.65 -0.01
C LEU A 181 2.06 -4.57 0.24
N SER A 182 1.90 -3.65 -0.69
CA SER A 182 0.86 -2.63 -0.65
C SER A 182 0.17 -2.43 -1.98
N PHE A 183 -1.03 -1.85 -1.90
CA PHE A 183 -1.81 -1.33 -3.01
C PHE A 183 -2.01 0.16 -2.81
N SER A 184 -1.95 0.94 -3.89
CA SER A 184 -2.17 2.38 -3.85
C SER A 184 -3.09 2.80 -4.98
N PHE A 185 -3.94 3.76 -4.68
CA PHE A 185 -4.73 4.53 -5.62
C PHE A 185 -4.27 5.99 -5.57
N LEU A 186 -3.96 6.56 -6.73
CA LEU A 186 -3.58 7.95 -6.89
C LEU A 186 -4.62 8.68 -7.72
N GLU A 187 -4.95 9.88 -7.29
CA GLU A 187 -5.83 10.82 -7.99
C GLU A 187 -5.07 12.13 -8.19
N GLY A 188 -5.13 12.69 -9.39
CA GLY A 188 -4.38 13.90 -9.66
C GLY A 188 -4.68 14.52 -11.01
N ILE A 189 -3.75 15.32 -11.47
CA ILE A 189 -3.77 15.95 -12.79
C ILE A 189 -2.49 15.63 -13.55
N SER A 190 -2.63 15.43 -14.84
CA SER A 190 -1.55 15.20 -15.80
C SER A 190 -1.56 16.30 -16.85
N TYR A 191 -0.38 16.83 -17.16
CA TYR A 191 -0.17 17.83 -18.19
C TYR A 191 0.92 17.40 -19.18
N ASN A 192 0.54 17.28 -20.45
CA ASN A 192 1.45 16.99 -21.56
C ASN A 192 2.02 18.27 -22.17
N SER A 193 3.32 18.30 -22.44
CA SER A 193 3.97 19.41 -23.14
C SER A 193 3.45 19.57 -24.57
N ASP A 194 3.00 18.47 -25.18
CA ASP A 194 2.33 18.47 -26.47
C ASP A 194 1.10 17.54 -26.45
N VAL A 195 0.18 17.71 -27.40
CA VAL A 195 -0.97 16.83 -27.56
C VAL A 195 -0.51 15.47 -28.08
N SER A 196 -0.88 14.40 -27.37
CA SER A 196 -0.64 13.04 -27.86
C SER A 196 -1.34 12.84 -29.20
N LEU A 197 -0.59 12.47 -30.24
CA LEU A 197 -1.16 12.15 -31.55
C LEU A 197 -2.10 10.96 -31.49
N TYR A 198 -1.86 10.04 -30.58
CA TYR A 198 -2.77 8.94 -30.32
C TYR A 198 -4.12 9.44 -29.80
N GLU A 199 -4.14 10.25 -28.73
CA GLU A 199 -5.39 10.80 -28.20
C GLU A 199 -6.11 11.63 -29.25
N LYS A 200 -5.38 12.44 -30.02
CA LYS A 200 -5.94 13.25 -31.09
C LYS A 200 -6.58 12.42 -32.21
N THR A 201 -6.04 11.24 -32.50
CA THR A 201 -6.49 10.40 -33.63
C THR A 201 -7.58 9.43 -33.23
N PHE A 202 -7.51 8.84 -32.00
CA PHE A 202 -8.34 7.72 -31.60
C PHE A 202 -9.34 8.05 -30.48
N ARG A 203 -9.37 9.30 -30.00
CA ARG A 203 -10.34 9.77 -29.01
C ARG A 203 -11.22 10.84 -29.60
N ASP A 204 -12.48 10.94 -29.11
CA ASP A 204 -13.44 11.93 -29.61
C ASP A 204 -12.99 13.35 -29.32
N ASN A 205 -12.37 13.55 -28.17
CA ASN A 205 -11.78 14.81 -27.74
C ASN A 205 -10.40 14.56 -27.12
N TYR A 206 -9.58 15.59 -27.08
CA TYR A 206 -8.24 15.53 -26.52
C TYR A 206 -7.87 16.82 -25.78
N SER A 207 -6.95 16.71 -24.81
CA SER A 207 -6.45 17.85 -24.05
C SER A 207 -5.04 17.59 -23.53
N LYS A 208 -4.23 18.66 -23.43
CA LYS A 208 -2.94 18.58 -22.75
C LYS A 208 -3.11 18.36 -21.25
N LEU A 209 -4.13 18.96 -20.65
CA LEU A 209 -4.46 18.82 -19.22
C LEU A 209 -5.61 17.83 -19.07
N LEU A 210 -5.37 16.74 -18.36
CA LEU A 210 -6.36 15.71 -18.06
C LEU A 210 -6.29 15.31 -16.58
N ASN A 211 -7.34 14.65 -16.12
CA ASN A 211 -7.31 13.92 -14.86
C ASN A 211 -6.34 12.76 -14.96
N TYR A 212 -5.69 12.46 -13.85
CA TYR A 212 -4.77 11.34 -13.70
C TYR A 212 -5.25 10.36 -12.66
N LEU A 213 -5.25 9.07 -13.00
CA LEU A 213 -5.47 7.98 -12.06
C LEU A 213 -4.28 7.02 -12.13
N GLY A 214 -3.73 6.70 -10.96
CA GLY A 214 -2.68 5.71 -10.80
C GLY A 214 -3.14 4.56 -9.90
N PHE A 215 -2.92 3.32 -10.32
CA PHE A 215 -3.14 2.13 -9.50
C PHE A 215 -1.82 1.40 -9.36
N GLU A 216 -1.32 1.30 -8.13
CA GLU A 216 -0.05 0.67 -7.85
C GLU A 216 -0.18 -0.63 -7.08
N VAL A 217 0.69 -1.57 -7.41
CA VAL A 217 1.07 -2.70 -6.57
C VAL A 217 2.55 -2.54 -6.26
N GLU A 218 2.90 -2.52 -4.98
CA GLU A 218 4.27 -2.37 -4.55
C GLU A 218 4.71 -3.56 -3.71
N ALA A 219 5.87 -4.12 -4.07
CA ALA A 219 6.56 -5.18 -3.33
C ALA A 219 7.90 -4.65 -2.77
N ALA A 220 7.97 -4.45 -1.45
CA ALA A 220 9.20 -4.04 -0.79
C ALA A 220 10.19 -5.21 -0.72
N VAL A 221 11.38 -5.01 -1.26
CA VAL A 221 12.51 -5.96 -1.21
C VAL A 221 13.33 -5.74 0.06
N SER A 222 13.36 -4.50 0.54
CA SER A 222 13.95 -4.07 1.81
C SER A 222 13.15 -2.87 2.35
N PRO A 223 13.45 -2.35 3.57
CA PRO A 223 12.81 -1.14 4.07
C PRO A 223 12.96 0.07 3.13
N ASP A 224 14.04 0.12 2.37
CA ASP A 224 14.40 1.27 1.54
C ASP A 224 14.10 1.06 0.05
N VAL A 225 13.99 -0.20 -0.42
CA VAL A 225 13.89 -0.53 -1.85
C VAL A 225 12.67 -1.36 -2.15
N SER A 226 11.91 -0.95 -3.16
CA SER A 226 10.71 -1.67 -3.62
C SER A 226 10.66 -1.76 -5.14
N LEU A 227 10.01 -2.80 -5.62
CA LEU A 227 9.51 -2.91 -6.98
C LEU A 227 8.05 -2.45 -7.02
N VAL A 228 7.69 -1.67 -8.03
CA VAL A 228 6.36 -1.09 -8.17
C VAL A 228 5.84 -1.36 -9.57
N GLY A 229 4.63 -1.90 -9.68
CA GLY A 229 3.86 -1.93 -10.92
C GLY A 229 2.77 -0.87 -10.85
N ARG A 230 2.54 -0.12 -11.95
CA ARG A 230 1.52 0.92 -12.02
C ARG A 230 0.72 0.82 -13.30
N ILE A 231 -0.60 0.90 -13.19
CA ILE A 231 -1.48 1.31 -14.27
C ILE A 231 -1.53 2.83 -14.24
N HIS A 232 -1.05 3.47 -15.30
CA HIS A 232 -1.05 4.90 -15.51
C HIS A 232 -2.19 5.25 -16.45
N HIS A 233 -3.16 6.03 -15.98
CA HIS A 233 -4.37 6.36 -16.73
C HIS A 233 -4.59 7.86 -16.78
N ARG A 234 -4.76 8.38 -17.99
CA ARG A 234 -5.20 9.75 -18.23
C ARG A 234 -6.66 9.73 -18.70
N SER A 235 -7.51 10.54 -18.09
CA SER A 235 -8.92 10.61 -18.48
C SER A 235 -9.46 12.05 -18.41
N GLY A 236 -10.59 12.25 -19.06
CA GLY A 236 -11.27 13.54 -19.00
C GLY A 236 -12.23 13.67 -17.82
N ALA A 237 -12.23 12.75 -16.85
CA ALA A 237 -13.13 12.73 -15.70
C ALA A 237 -14.60 12.98 -16.15
N PHE A 238 -15.13 12.04 -16.95
CA PHE A 238 -16.50 12.10 -17.51
C PHE A 238 -16.80 13.39 -18.30
N GLY A 239 -15.81 13.90 -19.05
CA GLY A 239 -15.96 15.10 -19.87
C GLY A 239 -15.64 16.41 -19.16
N THR A 240 -15.28 16.40 -17.87
CA THR A 240 -14.92 17.60 -17.10
C THR A 240 -13.72 18.33 -17.73
N PHE A 241 -12.75 17.59 -18.25
CA PHE A 241 -11.58 18.14 -18.94
C PHE A 241 -11.83 18.17 -20.45
N ASN A 242 -12.27 19.33 -20.95
CA ASN A 242 -12.44 19.62 -22.39
C ASN A 242 -13.34 18.61 -23.14
N GLY A 243 -14.33 18.02 -22.48
CA GLY A 243 -15.22 17.02 -23.08
C GLY A 243 -14.57 15.66 -23.36
N VAL A 244 -13.35 15.45 -22.90
CA VAL A 244 -12.66 14.16 -23.03
C VAL A 244 -13.34 13.12 -22.15
N THR A 245 -13.69 11.96 -22.69
CA THR A 245 -14.22 10.84 -21.90
C THR A 245 -13.08 9.92 -21.46
N GLU A 246 -12.22 9.54 -22.38
CA GLU A 246 -11.09 8.65 -22.16
C GLU A 246 -9.84 9.20 -22.84
N GLY A 247 -8.72 9.19 -22.14
CA GLY A 247 -7.42 9.59 -22.67
C GLY A 247 -6.58 8.38 -23.08
N SER A 248 -5.51 8.13 -22.34
CA SER A 248 -4.52 7.10 -22.66
C SER A 248 -4.11 6.30 -21.44
N ASN A 249 -3.63 5.07 -21.68
CA ASN A 249 -3.24 4.11 -20.66
C ASN A 249 -1.80 3.64 -20.89
N ALA A 250 -1.07 3.37 -19.79
CA ALA A 250 0.23 2.72 -19.84
C ALA A 250 0.42 1.75 -18.66
N TYR A 251 1.24 0.71 -18.89
CA TYR A 251 1.81 -0.09 -17.81
C TYR A 251 3.22 0.40 -17.52
N LEU A 252 3.46 0.70 -16.25
CA LEU A 252 4.77 1.14 -15.76
C LEU A 252 5.30 0.12 -14.74
N LEU A 253 6.61 -0.11 -14.80
CA LEU A 253 7.38 -0.78 -13.77
C LEU A 253 8.36 0.24 -13.19
N GLY A 254 8.52 0.21 -11.87
CA GLY A 254 9.37 1.15 -11.16
C GLY A 254 10.27 0.49 -10.15
N LEU A 255 11.43 1.07 -9.97
CA LEU A 255 12.30 0.82 -8.82
C LEU A 255 12.20 2.04 -7.90
N ARG A 256 11.69 1.82 -6.69
CA ARG A 256 11.46 2.87 -5.69
C ARG A 256 12.50 2.78 -4.58
N TYR A 257 13.10 3.92 -4.25
CA TYR A 257 14.00 4.08 -3.13
C TYR A 257 13.41 5.07 -2.12
N ARG A 258 13.50 4.73 -0.81
CA ARG A 258 13.00 5.53 0.31
C ARG A 258 14.12 6.02 1.20
N TRP A 259 13.98 7.25 1.77
CA TRP A 259 14.91 7.84 2.74
C TRP A 259 14.21 8.76 3.76
#